data_0f05ede10e6d56e3f89d14c8712a30ab
#
_entry.id   0f05ede10e6d56e3f89d14c8712a30ab
#
_cell.length_a   1.000
_cell.length_b   1.000
_cell.length_c   1.000
_cell.angle_alpha   90.00
_cell.angle_beta   90.00
_cell.angle_gamma   90.00
#
_symmetry.space_group_name_H-M   'P 1'
#
loop_
_entity.id
_entity.type
_entity.pdbx_description
1 polymer ?
#
loop_
_entity_poly.entity_id
_entity_poly.type
_entity_poly.pdbx_seq_one_letter_code
_entity_poly.pdbx_strand_id
1 'polypeptide(L)'
;MAFTIPEGLHPDLNPLAWMIGTWRGKGRGEYPTIDTFEYAHEVVFNHDGRPFMNYYSRSWIIDSDGEILRPGGSEAGFWRVKPNNVLEVVISHSTGISEGWVGQFDGPKIQLVLDQGYSAPSAKIVTAGVRLYGLVAGELFYAYDMAAEGQELQAHVWSSLERQAD
;
A
#
# COMPACT_ATOMS: atom_id res chain seq x y z
N MET A 1 -14.83 -13.84 -10.64
CA MET A 1 -14.79 -15.03 -9.74
C MET A 1 -15.50 -14.69 -8.46
N ALA A 2 -16.23 -15.64 -7.91
CA ALA A 2 -16.80 -15.47 -6.57
C ALA A 2 -15.63 -15.42 -5.56
N PHE A 3 -15.63 -14.40 -4.74
CA PHE A 3 -14.65 -14.24 -3.68
C PHE A 3 -14.97 -15.23 -2.55
N THR A 4 -13.98 -15.98 -2.10
CA THR A 4 -14.11 -16.92 -0.98
C THR A 4 -13.29 -16.41 0.21
N ILE A 5 -13.92 -16.40 1.38
CA ILE A 5 -13.19 -16.04 2.63
C ILE A 5 -12.15 -17.13 2.88
N PRO A 6 -10.86 -16.76 3.06
CA PRO A 6 -9.81 -17.73 3.35
C PRO A 6 -10.08 -18.53 4.61
N GLU A 7 -9.71 -19.81 4.59
CA GLU A 7 -9.83 -20.68 5.76
C GLU A 7 -8.96 -20.16 6.92
N GLY A 8 -9.49 -20.19 8.13
CA GLY A 8 -8.79 -19.75 9.33
C GLY A 8 -8.62 -18.25 9.47
N LEU A 9 -9.24 -17.45 8.61
CA LEU A 9 -9.20 -16.00 8.73
C LEU A 9 -9.90 -15.55 10.01
N HIS A 10 -9.25 -14.64 10.77
CA HIS A 10 -9.88 -14.06 11.96
C HIS A 10 -11.16 -13.30 11.57
N PRO A 11 -12.27 -13.44 12.33
CA PRO A 11 -13.55 -12.80 11.99
C PRO A 11 -13.47 -11.28 11.80
N ASP A 12 -12.63 -10.60 12.56
CA ASP A 12 -12.43 -9.14 12.42
C ASP A 12 -11.88 -8.73 11.06
N LEU A 13 -11.22 -9.66 10.35
CA LEU A 13 -10.69 -9.44 9.00
C LEU A 13 -11.69 -9.73 7.89
N ASN A 14 -12.86 -10.29 8.19
CA ASN A 14 -13.85 -10.63 7.16
C ASN A 14 -14.17 -9.48 6.21
N PRO A 15 -14.36 -8.22 6.66
CA PRO A 15 -14.61 -7.11 5.75
C PRO A 15 -13.46 -6.78 4.80
N LEU A 16 -12.24 -7.18 5.13
CA LEU A 16 -11.02 -6.98 4.33
C LEU A 16 -10.51 -8.26 3.68
N ALA A 17 -11.25 -9.36 3.79
CA ALA A 17 -10.85 -10.66 3.27
C ALA A 17 -10.54 -10.62 1.76
N TRP A 18 -11.19 -9.71 1.01
CA TRP A 18 -10.94 -9.49 -0.41
C TRP A 18 -9.51 -9.03 -0.72
N MET A 19 -8.80 -8.47 0.26
CA MET A 19 -7.41 -8.02 0.09
C MET A 19 -6.41 -9.19 0.12
N ILE A 20 -6.75 -10.26 0.83
CA ILE A 20 -5.83 -11.40 1.03
C ILE A 20 -5.44 -12.00 -0.32
N GLY A 21 -4.14 -12.14 -0.54
CA GLY A 21 -3.57 -12.70 -1.75
C GLY A 21 -2.42 -11.86 -2.31
N THR A 22 -1.95 -12.23 -3.48
CA THR A 22 -0.92 -11.52 -4.23
C THR A 22 -1.56 -10.72 -5.35
N TRP A 23 -1.17 -9.46 -5.45
CA TRP A 23 -1.66 -8.51 -6.45
C TRP A 23 -0.50 -7.96 -7.25
N ARG A 24 -0.60 -7.93 -8.57
CA ARG A 24 0.43 -7.41 -9.47
C ARG A 24 -0.15 -6.51 -10.53
N GLY A 25 0.59 -5.47 -10.90
CA GLY A 25 0.21 -4.58 -11.97
C GLY A 25 1.25 -3.50 -12.21
N LYS A 26 0.80 -2.42 -12.78
CA LYS A 26 1.64 -1.27 -13.13
C LYS A 26 1.08 0.00 -12.53
N GLY A 27 1.96 0.93 -12.31
CA GLY A 27 1.63 2.24 -11.81
C GLY A 27 2.52 3.33 -12.38
N ARG A 28 2.25 4.52 -11.92
CA ARG A 28 2.95 5.72 -12.31
C ARG A 28 3.30 6.53 -11.08
N GLY A 29 4.44 7.19 -11.12
CA GLY A 29 4.88 8.08 -10.07
C GLY A 29 5.34 9.42 -10.61
N GLU A 30 5.14 10.44 -9.79
CA GLU A 30 5.61 11.81 -10.02
C GLU A 30 5.83 12.51 -8.69
N TYR A 31 6.70 13.48 -8.69
CA TYR A 31 6.89 14.40 -7.56
C TYR A 31 7.71 15.59 -8.05
N PRO A 32 7.55 16.81 -7.46
CA PRO A 32 8.28 18.00 -7.94
C PRO A 32 9.81 17.86 -7.91
N THR A 33 10.34 16.98 -7.07
CA THR A 33 11.78 16.77 -6.88
C THR A 33 12.39 15.65 -7.72
N ILE A 34 11.58 14.93 -8.50
CA ILE A 34 12.02 13.79 -9.32
C ILE A 34 11.31 13.80 -10.69
N ASP A 35 11.90 13.11 -11.65
CA ASP A 35 11.25 12.86 -12.94
C ASP A 35 10.10 11.86 -12.80
N THR A 36 9.08 12.02 -13.67
CA THR A 36 7.99 11.06 -13.78
C THR A 36 8.52 9.69 -14.17
N PHE A 37 7.98 8.63 -13.56
CA PHE A 37 8.38 7.26 -13.82
C PHE A 37 7.18 6.31 -13.89
N GLU A 38 7.38 5.20 -14.59
CA GLU A 38 6.47 4.05 -14.55
C GLU A 38 7.09 2.93 -13.71
N TYR A 39 6.26 2.13 -13.05
CA TYR A 39 6.73 1.04 -12.23
C TYR A 39 5.83 -0.17 -12.29
N ALA A 40 6.42 -1.35 -12.17
CA ALA A 40 5.72 -2.59 -11.84
C ALA A 40 5.55 -2.65 -10.32
N HIS A 41 4.41 -3.12 -9.88
CA HIS A 41 4.03 -3.15 -8.47
C HIS A 41 3.50 -4.52 -8.08
N GLU A 42 3.98 -5.06 -6.98
CA GLU A 42 3.47 -6.26 -6.34
C GLU A 42 3.11 -5.93 -4.89
N VAL A 43 1.91 -6.33 -4.49
CA VAL A 43 1.44 -6.21 -3.10
C VAL A 43 0.96 -7.57 -2.64
N VAL A 44 1.36 -7.96 -1.43
CA VAL A 44 0.94 -9.21 -0.79
C VAL A 44 0.30 -8.90 0.55
N PHE A 45 -0.92 -9.40 0.72
CA PHE A 45 -1.60 -9.46 2.01
C PHE A 45 -1.79 -10.92 2.39
N ASN A 46 -1.38 -11.29 3.58
CA ASN A 46 -1.65 -12.61 4.13
C ASN A 46 -2.00 -12.54 5.62
N HIS A 47 -2.41 -13.66 6.21
CA HIS A 47 -2.81 -13.76 7.61
C HIS A 47 -2.26 -15.04 8.24
N ASP A 48 -2.29 -15.08 9.56
CA ASP A 48 -1.91 -16.26 10.36
C ASP A 48 -3.01 -16.67 11.36
N GLY A 49 -4.25 -16.20 11.16
CA GLY A 49 -5.39 -16.44 12.03
C GLY A 49 -5.58 -15.41 13.14
N ARG A 50 -4.64 -14.49 13.33
CA ARG A 50 -4.76 -13.37 14.27
C ARG A 50 -5.44 -12.15 13.63
N PRO A 51 -5.92 -11.17 14.42
CA PRO A 51 -6.71 -10.04 13.89
C PRO A 51 -5.86 -8.95 13.21
N PHE A 52 -4.94 -9.35 12.35
CA PHE A 52 -4.17 -8.45 11.50
C PHE A 52 -3.73 -9.14 10.21
N MET A 53 -3.43 -8.37 9.19
CA MET A 53 -2.81 -8.84 7.96
C MET A 53 -1.34 -8.48 7.95
N ASN A 54 -0.48 -9.42 7.52
CA ASN A 54 0.86 -9.10 7.09
C ASN A 54 0.79 -8.39 5.73
N TYR A 55 1.61 -7.40 5.54
CA TYR A 55 1.67 -6.59 4.34
C TYR A 55 3.09 -6.53 3.81
N TYR A 56 3.23 -6.74 2.51
CA TYR A 56 4.51 -6.59 1.82
C TYR A 56 4.26 -5.99 0.43
N SER A 57 5.04 -4.98 0.07
CA SER A 57 4.97 -4.31 -1.23
C SER A 57 6.35 -4.19 -1.83
N ARG A 58 6.45 -4.43 -3.13
CA ARG A 58 7.67 -4.25 -3.92
C ARG A 58 7.36 -3.51 -5.21
N SER A 59 8.31 -2.71 -5.65
CA SER A 59 8.22 -2.03 -6.94
C SER A 59 9.51 -2.17 -7.73
N TRP A 60 9.37 -2.02 -9.05
CA TRP A 60 10.49 -2.00 -9.99
C TRP A 60 10.22 -0.88 -11.00
N ILE A 61 11.21 -0.02 -11.21
CA ILE A 61 11.11 1.01 -12.25
C ILE A 61 11.21 0.30 -13.60
N ILE A 62 10.31 0.63 -14.50
CA ILE A 62 10.21 0.04 -15.83
C ILE A 62 10.33 1.11 -16.91
N ASP A 63 10.74 0.70 -18.10
CA ASP A 63 10.72 1.55 -19.30
C ASP A 63 9.36 1.52 -20.00
N SER A 64 9.26 2.23 -21.15
CA SER A 64 8.02 2.31 -21.93
C SER A 64 7.57 0.97 -22.52
N ASP A 65 8.47 0.00 -22.66
CA ASP A 65 8.17 -1.35 -23.12
C ASP A 65 7.79 -2.29 -21.98
N GLY A 66 7.90 -1.83 -20.73
CA GLY A 66 7.60 -2.60 -19.51
C GLY A 66 8.76 -3.44 -19.01
N GLU A 67 9.97 -3.24 -19.55
CA GLU A 67 11.17 -3.94 -19.10
C GLU A 67 11.69 -3.32 -17.78
N ILE A 68 12.14 -4.17 -16.87
CA ILE A 68 12.67 -3.73 -15.57
C ILE A 68 14.01 -3.07 -15.75
N LEU A 69 14.12 -1.80 -15.37
CA LEU A 69 15.34 -1.03 -15.36
C LEU A 69 16.14 -1.21 -14.05
N ARG A 70 15.43 -1.20 -12.91
CA ARG A 70 16.01 -1.34 -11.57
C ARG A 70 14.96 -1.59 -10.51
N PRO A 71 15.32 -2.13 -9.33
CA PRO A 71 14.42 -2.16 -8.18
C PRO A 71 14.02 -0.74 -7.76
N GLY A 72 12.77 -0.62 -7.33
CA GLY A 72 12.24 0.56 -6.66
C GLY A 72 12.19 0.38 -5.14
N GLY A 73 11.19 0.96 -4.49
CA GLY A 73 11.00 0.83 -3.06
C GLY A 73 10.40 -0.52 -2.64
N SER A 74 10.62 -0.87 -1.38
CA SER A 74 9.96 -2.00 -0.72
C SER A 74 9.35 -1.52 0.59
N GLU A 75 8.21 -2.10 0.94
CA GLU A 75 7.50 -1.83 2.19
C GLU A 75 7.14 -3.15 2.87
N ALA A 76 7.15 -3.16 4.19
CA ALA A 76 6.72 -4.30 4.99
C ALA A 76 6.02 -3.81 6.26
N GLY A 77 4.97 -4.49 6.69
CA GLY A 77 4.27 -4.08 7.88
C GLY A 77 3.02 -4.90 8.18
N PHE A 78 2.15 -4.30 8.99
CA PHE A 78 0.97 -4.97 9.51
C PHE A 78 -0.25 -4.05 9.44
N TRP A 79 -1.38 -4.62 9.04
CA TRP A 79 -2.68 -3.97 9.04
C TRP A 79 -3.53 -4.55 10.16
N ARG A 80 -3.84 -3.75 11.16
CA ARG A 80 -4.60 -4.14 12.35
C ARG A 80 -6.00 -3.59 12.27
N VAL A 81 -7.00 -4.46 12.36
CA VAL A 81 -8.42 -4.06 12.39
C VAL A 81 -8.85 -3.82 13.83
N LYS A 82 -9.51 -2.69 14.04
CA LYS A 82 -10.04 -2.25 15.34
C LYS A 82 -11.55 -2.07 15.24
N PRO A 83 -12.27 -1.96 16.37
CA PRO A 83 -13.72 -1.70 16.35
C PRO A 83 -14.09 -0.47 15.51
N ASN A 84 -15.32 -0.47 14.99
CA ASN A 84 -15.88 0.63 14.17
C ASN A 84 -15.17 0.85 12.84
N ASN A 85 -14.68 -0.23 12.21
CA ASN A 85 -13.98 -0.18 10.92
C ASN A 85 -12.72 0.70 10.93
N VAL A 86 -12.11 0.87 12.09
CA VAL A 86 -10.85 1.60 12.23
C VAL A 86 -9.68 0.69 11.87
N LEU A 87 -8.71 1.25 11.17
CA LEU A 87 -7.44 0.61 10.85
C LEU A 87 -6.29 1.33 11.52
N GLU A 88 -5.41 0.55 12.12
CA GLU A 88 -4.09 0.99 12.54
C GLU A 88 -3.07 0.19 11.71
N VAL A 89 -2.24 0.89 10.94
CA VAL A 89 -1.29 0.26 10.02
C VAL A 89 0.11 0.75 10.33
N VAL A 90 1.07 -0.16 10.41
CA VAL A 90 2.48 0.16 10.58
C VAL A 90 3.24 -0.33 9.38
N ILE A 91 4.08 0.51 8.80
CA ILE A 91 4.82 0.23 7.57
C ILE A 91 6.26 0.71 7.73
N SER A 92 7.21 -0.16 7.42
CA SER A 92 8.62 0.19 7.27
C SER A 92 9.03 0.12 5.81
N HIS A 93 9.83 1.09 5.37
CA HIS A 93 10.31 1.21 4.00
C HIS A 93 11.80 0.88 3.90
N SER A 94 12.21 0.28 2.80
CA SER A 94 13.62 0.02 2.50
C SER A 94 14.46 1.31 2.41
N THR A 95 13.84 2.46 2.24
CA THR A 95 14.48 3.77 2.20
C THR A 95 14.81 4.37 3.57
N GLY A 96 14.52 3.65 4.67
CA GLY A 96 14.85 4.08 6.02
C GLY A 96 13.75 4.87 6.73
N ILE A 97 12.50 4.68 6.33
CA ILE A 97 11.33 5.34 6.93
C ILE A 97 10.46 4.27 7.60
N SER A 98 9.95 4.54 8.80
CA SER A 98 8.94 3.73 9.48
C SER A 98 7.77 4.62 9.88
N GLU A 99 6.55 4.17 9.61
CA GLU A 99 5.37 5.00 9.71
C GLU A 99 4.22 4.27 10.39
N GLY A 100 3.44 5.01 11.18
CA GLY A 100 2.13 4.64 11.68
C GLY A 100 1.04 5.37 10.91
N TRP A 101 0.05 4.64 10.45
CA TRP A 101 -1.10 5.13 9.70
C TRP A 101 -2.38 4.80 10.44
N VAL A 102 -3.33 5.71 10.43
CA VAL A 102 -4.66 5.50 11.01
C VAL A 102 -5.70 5.82 9.94
N GLY A 103 -6.73 5.01 9.89
CA GLY A 103 -7.81 5.25 8.94
C GLY A 103 -9.02 4.40 9.16
N GLN A 104 -9.84 4.34 8.16
CA GLN A 104 -11.10 3.61 8.17
C GLN A 104 -11.34 2.94 6.82
N PHE A 105 -12.19 1.94 6.83
CA PHE A 105 -12.72 1.36 5.62
C PHE A 105 -14.25 1.45 5.60
N ASP A 106 -14.79 1.64 4.39
CA ASP A 106 -16.22 1.60 4.08
C ASP A 106 -16.40 0.70 2.85
N GLY A 107 -16.84 -0.53 3.11
CA GLY A 107 -16.85 -1.56 2.08
C GLY A 107 -15.45 -1.74 1.48
N PRO A 108 -15.31 -1.70 0.14
CA PRO A 108 -14.02 -1.89 -0.52
C PRO A 108 -13.16 -0.61 -0.59
N LYS A 109 -13.53 0.45 0.11
CA LYS A 109 -12.78 1.71 0.13
C LYS A 109 -12.05 1.86 1.45
N ILE A 110 -10.75 2.15 1.36
CA ILE A 110 -9.88 2.32 2.51
C ILE A 110 -9.13 3.64 2.36
N GLN A 111 -9.15 4.44 3.41
CA GLN A 111 -8.35 5.67 3.50
C GLN A 111 -7.51 5.62 4.76
N LEU A 112 -6.20 5.83 4.60
CA LEU A 112 -5.24 5.94 5.69
C LEU A 112 -4.60 7.32 5.66
N VAL A 113 -4.40 7.89 6.83
CA VAL A 113 -3.69 9.16 7.02
C VAL A 113 -2.45 8.90 7.88
N LEU A 114 -1.34 9.49 7.50
CA LEU A 114 -0.10 9.40 8.28
C LEU A 114 -0.33 10.02 9.65
N ASP A 115 -0.10 9.23 10.69
CA ASP A 115 -0.21 9.65 12.09
C ASP A 115 1.15 10.08 12.63
N GLN A 116 2.13 9.18 12.58
CA GLN A 116 3.50 9.44 13.03
C GLN A 116 4.50 8.73 12.13
N GLY A 117 5.69 9.30 12.01
CA GLY A 117 6.76 8.71 11.23
C GLY A 117 8.12 8.92 11.88
N TYR A 118 9.01 7.98 11.58
CA TYR A 118 10.44 8.07 11.87
C TYR A 118 11.20 8.01 10.55
N SER A 119 12.16 8.91 10.38
CA SER A 119 13.11 8.86 9.27
C SER A 119 14.51 8.65 9.80
N ALA A 120 15.21 7.65 9.26
CA ALA A 120 16.63 7.47 9.54
C ALA A 120 17.43 8.73 9.12
N PRO A 121 18.61 8.98 9.70
CA PRO A 121 19.36 10.22 9.44
C PRO A 121 19.63 10.51 7.96
N SER A 122 19.77 9.49 7.12
CA SER A 122 20.01 9.63 5.69
C SER A 122 18.72 9.61 4.84
N ALA A 123 17.56 9.37 5.45
CA ALA A 123 16.29 9.29 4.74
C ALA A 123 15.65 10.68 4.59
N LYS A 124 14.79 10.80 3.57
CA LYS A 124 13.97 12.01 3.45
C LYS A 124 12.96 12.11 4.60
N ILE A 125 12.55 13.33 4.93
CA ILE A 125 11.52 13.57 5.93
C ILE A 125 10.18 13.70 5.22
N VAL A 126 9.22 12.86 5.62
CA VAL A 126 7.83 12.89 5.18
C VAL A 126 7.01 13.53 6.31
N THR A 127 6.28 14.58 6.00
CA THR A 127 5.53 15.37 6.99
C THR A 127 4.04 15.10 6.98
N ALA A 128 3.49 14.62 5.88
CA ALA A 128 2.09 14.21 5.74
C ALA A 128 1.95 13.15 4.65
N GLY A 129 0.90 12.36 4.73
CA GLY A 129 0.58 11.36 3.73
C GLY A 129 -0.86 10.91 3.81
N VAL A 130 -1.42 10.53 2.67
CA VAL A 130 -2.73 9.89 2.53
C VAL A 130 -2.56 8.70 1.61
N ARG A 131 -3.04 7.55 2.02
CA ARG A 131 -3.10 6.33 1.20
C ARG A 131 -4.55 5.95 0.95
N LEU A 132 -4.86 5.64 -0.29
CA LEU A 132 -6.16 5.15 -0.71
C LEU A 132 -5.99 3.75 -1.31
N TYR A 133 -6.88 2.86 -0.91
CA TYR A 133 -7.01 1.54 -1.51
C TYR A 133 -8.47 1.30 -1.84
N GLY A 134 -8.73 0.63 -2.95
CA GLY A 134 -10.09 0.32 -3.34
C GLY A 134 -10.16 -0.85 -4.30
N LEU A 135 -11.28 -1.60 -4.27
CA LEU A 135 -11.58 -2.64 -5.25
C LEU A 135 -12.53 -2.07 -6.28
N VAL A 136 -12.10 -1.98 -7.53
CA VAL A 136 -12.88 -1.47 -8.64
C VAL A 136 -12.80 -2.46 -9.80
N ALA A 137 -13.96 -2.99 -10.24
CA ALA A 137 -14.03 -3.96 -11.32
C ALA A 137 -13.10 -5.18 -11.14
N GLY A 138 -12.86 -5.61 -9.90
CA GLY A 138 -12.00 -6.75 -9.57
C GLY A 138 -10.50 -6.41 -9.46
N GLU A 139 -10.11 -5.18 -9.70
CA GLU A 139 -8.74 -4.72 -9.54
C GLU A 139 -8.55 -3.94 -8.24
N LEU A 140 -7.38 -4.10 -7.61
CA LEU A 140 -6.96 -3.31 -6.46
C LEU A 140 -6.33 -2.01 -6.94
N PHE A 141 -6.99 -0.90 -6.67
CA PHE A 141 -6.43 0.44 -6.87
C PHE A 141 -5.70 0.92 -5.63
N TYR A 142 -4.56 1.54 -5.85
CA TYR A 142 -3.73 2.15 -4.83
C TYR A 142 -3.31 3.56 -5.27
N ALA A 143 -3.40 4.51 -4.33
CA ALA A 143 -2.86 5.86 -4.52
C ALA A 143 -2.19 6.33 -3.22
N TYR A 144 -1.08 7.02 -3.36
CA TYR A 144 -0.36 7.63 -2.26
C TYR A 144 -0.06 9.09 -2.57
N ASP A 145 -0.63 9.97 -1.75
CA ASP A 145 -0.30 11.39 -1.73
C ASP A 145 0.70 11.65 -0.59
N MET A 146 1.72 12.43 -0.86
CA MET A 146 2.85 12.65 0.05
C MET A 146 3.20 14.12 0.17
N ALA A 147 3.56 14.55 1.38
CA ALA A 147 4.26 15.81 1.64
C ALA A 147 5.65 15.49 2.16
N ALA A 148 6.67 15.81 1.40
CA ALA A 148 8.07 15.56 1.73
C ALA A 148 8.96 16.62 1.08
N GLU A 149 10.19 16.78 1.59
CA GLU A 149 11.20 17.66 0.99
C GLU A 149 10.70 19.10 0.80
N GLY A 150 9.89 19.60 1.76
CA GLY A 150 9.33 20.93 1.72
C GLY A 150 8.16 21.14 0.76
N GLN A 151 7.68 20.08 0.11
CA GLN A 151 6.53 20.14 -0.78
C GLN A 151 5.22 19.98 -0.01
N GLU A 152 4.14 20.58 -0.52
CA GLU A 152 2.80 20.37 -0.01
C GLU A 152 2.28 18.97 -0.36
N LEU A 153 1.26 18.49 0.36
CA LEU A 153 0.61 17.22 0.11
C LEU A 153 0.07 17.15 -1.31
N GLN A 154 0.55 16.19 -2.08
CA GLN A 154 0.19 16.00 -3.48
C GLN A 154 0.42 14.58 -3.96
N ALA A 155 -0.17 14.22 -5.09
CA ALA A 155 -0.03 12.91 -5.69
C ALA A 155 1.45 12.55 -5.87
N HIS A 156 1.80 11.31 -5.50
CA HIS A 156 3.16 10.77 -5.65
C HIS A 156 3.16 9.50 -6.49
N VAL A 157 2.42 8.47 -6.09
CA VAL A 157 2.34 7.21 -6.84
C VAL A 157 0.90 6.69 -6.86
N TRP A 158 0.55 5.97 -7.92
CA TRP A 158 -0.71 5.24 -8.04
C TRP A 158 -0.54 4.03 -8.94
N SER A 159 -1.33 3.00 -8.70
CA SER A 159 -1.28 1.75 -9.46
C SER A 159 -2.64 1.05 -9.51
N SER A 160 -2.79 0.18 -10.50
CA SER A 160 -3.89 -0.76 -10.62
C SER A 160 -3.33 -2.17 -10.70
N LEU A 161 -3.84 -3.05 -9.86
CA LEU A 161 -3.28 -4.38 -9.65
C LEU A 161 -4.34 -5.45 -9.84
N GLU A 162 -3.99 -6.51 -10.54
CA GLU A 162 -4.80 -7.70 -10.73
C GLU A 162 -4.41 -8.76 -9.70
N ARG A 163 -5.42 -9.48 -9.20
CA ARG A 163 -5.18 -10.63 -8.32
C ARG A 163 -4.48 -11.73 -9.09
N GLN A 164 -3.44 -12.26 -8.52
CA GLN A 164 -2.74 -13.44 -9.07
C GLN A 164 -3.43 -14.71 -8.61
N ALA A 165 -3.43 -15.71 -9.49
CA ALA A 165 -3.86 -17.06 -9.11
C ALA A 165 -2.84 -17.66 -8.13
N ASP A 166 -3.34 -18.43 -7.15
CA ASP A 166 -2.52 -19.19 -6.20
C ASP A 166 -1.82 -20.38 -6.89
#